data_631865e0fc44a4bede2dba3c44b48dd1
#
_entry.id   631865e0fc44a4bede2dba3c44b48dd1
#
_cell.length_a   1.000
_cell.length_b   1.000
_cell.length_c   1.000
_cell.angle_alpha   90.00
_cell.angle_beta   90.00
_cell.angle_gamma   90.00
#
_symmetry.space_group_name_H-M   'P 1'
#
loop_
_entity.id
_entity.type
_entity.pdbx_description
1 polymer ?
#
loop_
_entity_poly.entity_id
_entity_poly.type
_entity_poly.pdbx_seq_one_letter_code
_entity_poly.pdbx_strand_id
1 'polypeptide(L)'
;MQKRRSVSRRGYAQAVRVLVATNFTPDASAPQRGQWVRDQIGELRKLGIEVEVLAFPPGRQHYGPATLRLRRLLREGRFDLVHAHYGLVGWCARLAGASPLVVSFHGTDVRHRIVGRLSRRLARRVDLVAAVSRALFEAENGRPGLPPIPASAILPCGPDLTRFQPRPRAESRRRLSLAPEGRYLFFPANPEREEKRHDRAAALARACGAELLTGGGIPPDQMPLWVNAANAVVVTSDHEGFGLACIEALACDVPVLSTPVGIAPFALAGIGGALCAPFEVSTWTAAAEPLLSSETRVEGKARAASLAAPRMAERTAVAYSAVLGGE
;
A
#
# COMPACT_ATOMS: atom_id res chain seq x y z
N MET A 1 24.97 3.51 24.00
CA MET A 1 23.91 2.63 24.57
C MET A 1 22.66 3.50 24.78
N GLN A 2 21.80 3.63 23.79
CA GLN A 2 20.51 4.32 23.92
C GLN A 2 19.43 3.29 24.33
N LYS A 3 18.88 3.45 25.52
CA LYS A 3 17.79 2.63 26.04
C LYS A 3 16.57 2.77 25.11
N ARG A 4 16.19 1.71 24.44
CA ARG A 4 14.89 1.58 23.76
C ARG A 4 13.79 1.71 24.83
N ARG A 5 13.08 2.83 24.85
CA ARG A 5 11.84 2.95 25.61
C ARG A 5 10.80 2.07 24.94
N SER A 6 10.46 0.98 25.57
CA SER A 6 9.27 0.21 25.24
C SER A 6 8.05 1.12 25.49
N VAL A 7 7.23 1.33 24.44
CA VAL A 7 5.90 1.94 24.59
C VAL A 7 5.09 0.96 25.44
N SER A 8 4.95 1.26 26.73
CA SER A 8 4.12 0.48 27.63
C SER A 8 2.66 0.56 27.17
N ARG A 9 1.93 -0.54 27.29
CA ARG A 9 0.47 -0.63 27.16
C ARG A 9 -0.21 0.24 28.25
N ARG A 10 -0.14 1.56 28.14
CA ARG A 10 -1.05 2.46 28.86
C ARG A 10 -2.33 2.49 28.04
N GLY A 11 -3.35 1.83 28.52
CA GLY A 11 -4.69 1.90 27.95
C GLY A 11 -5.11 3.37 27.84
N TYR A 12 -5.67 3.75 26.69
CA TYR A 12 -6.37 5.02 26.56
C TYR A 12 -7.44 5.06 27.65
N ALA A 13 -7.47 6.10 28.47
CA ALA A 13 -8.43 6.26 29.58
C ALA A 13 -9.90 6.33 29.08
N GLN A 14 -10.10 6.60 27.79
CA GLN A 14 -11.34 6.39 27.02
C GLN A 14 -10.95 5.83 25.64
N ALA A 15 -11.77 4.88 25.13
CA ALA A 15 -11.58 4.34 23.79
C ALA A 15 -11.73 5.45 22.74
N VAL A 16 -10.66 5.73 22.00
CA VAL A 16 -10.69 6.70 20.91
C VAL A 16 -11.63 6.20 19.80
N ARG A 17 -12.61 7.02 19.42
CA ARG A 17 -13.59 6.71 18.37
C ARG A 17 -13.25 7.42 17.08
N VAL A 18 -12.95 6.66 16.05
CA VAL A 18 -12.52 7.16 14.73
C VAL A 18 -13.55 6.82 13.67
N LEU A 19 -13.94 7.82 12.87
CA LEU A 19 -14.69 7.59 11.64
C LEU A 19 -13.72 7.51 10.45
N VAL A 20 -13.54 6.31 9.90
CA VAL A 20 -12.74 6.11 8.67
C VAL A 20 -13.64 6.27 7.45
N ALA A 21 -13.29 7.20 6.57
CA ALA A 21 -13.96 7.42 5.29
C ALA A 21 -13.06 6.99 4.12
N THR A 22 -13.58 6.18 3.20
CA THR A 22 -12.81 5.65 2.08
C THR A 22 -13.65 5.37 0.84
N ASN A 23 -13.07 5.57 -0.34
CA ASN A 23 -13.61 5.11 -1.62
C ASN A 23 -12.85 3.90 -2.19
N PHE A 24 -12.00 3.29 -1.40
CA PHE A 24 -11.28 2.07 -1.75
C PHE A 24 -12.15 0.84 -1.43
N THR A 25 -13.24 0.68 -2.18
CA THR A 25 -14.09 -0.52 -2.08
C THR A 25 -13.74 -1.51 -3.18
N PRO A 26 -13.72 -2.81 -2.87
CA PRO A 26 -13.50 -3.85 -3.87
C PRO A 26 -14.67 -3.91 -4.86
N ASP A 27 -14.38 -4.33 -6.07
CA ASP A 27 -15.37 -4.75 -7.08
C ASP A 27 -14.81 -5.94 -7.89
N ALA A 28 -15.60 -6.45 -8.82
CA ALA A 28 -15.21 -7.62 -9.61
C ALA A 28 -13.93 -7.40 -10.45
N SER A 29 -13.66 -6.15 -10.88
CA SER A 29 -12.46 -5.79 -11.66
C SER A 29 -11.22 -5.55 -10.80
N ALA A 30 -11.40 -5.28 -9.51
CA ALA A 30 -10.33 -4.99 -8.57
C ALA A 30 -10.68 -5.50 -7.15
N PRO A 31 -10.74 -6.83 -6.95
CA PRO A 31 -11.14 -7.44 -5.67
C PRO A 31 -10.18 -7.10 -4.52
N GLN A 32 -8.92 -6.79 -4.83
CA GLN A 32 -7.89 -6.38 -3.87
C GLN A 32 -7.98 -4.89 -3.47
N ARG A 33 -8.84 -4.08 -4.12
CA ARG A 33 -8.92 -2.64 -3.85
C ARG A 33 -9.27 -2.37 -2.39
N GLY A 34 -8.44 -1.55 -1.73
CA GLY A 34 -8.62 -1.15 -0.34
C GLY A 34 -8.34 -2.26 0.68
N GLN A 35 -7.70 -3.36 0.32
CA GLN A 35 -7.34 -4.41 1.29
C GLN A 35 -6.50 -3.82 2.42
N TRP A 36 -5.50 -2.98 2.13
CA TRP A 36 -4.66 -2.33 3.14
C TRP A 36 -5.44 -1.41 4.10
N VAL A 37 -6.55 -0.80 3.65
CA VAL A 37 -7.42 0.00 4.54
C VAL A 37 -8.17 -0.93 5.50
N ARG A 38 -8.65 -2.08 5.01
CA ARG A 38 -9.29 -3.11 5.86
C ARG A 38 -8.31 -3.69 6.87
N ASP A 39 -7.09 -3.99 6.43
CA ASP A 39 -6.02 -4.48 7.31
C ASP A 39 -5.68 -3.44 8.38
N GLN A 40 -5.55 -2.15 8.01
CA GLN A 40 -5.33 -1.06 8.97
C GLN A 40 -6.45 -0.96 10.00
N ILE A 41 -7.70 -0.99 9.56
CA ILE A 41 -8.87 -0.93 10.45
C ILE A 41 -8.88 -2.11 11.43
N GLY A 42 -8.60 -3.32 10.92
CA GLY A 42 -8.50 -4.52 11.74
C GLY A 42 -7.44 -4.40 12.84
N GLU A 43 -6.27 -3.92 12.50
CA GLU A 43 -5.17 -3.73 13.46
C GLU A 43 -5.42 -2.57 14.43
N LEU A 44 -6.04 -1.46 14.00
CA LEU A 44 -6.43 -0.36 14.89
C LEU A 44 -7.43 -0.83 15.96
N ARG A 45 -8.40 -1.68 15.57
CA ARG A 45 -9.35 -2.29 16.51
C ARG A 45 -8.66 -3.19 17.55
N LYS A 46 -7.62 -3.93 17.14
CA LYS A 46 -6.80 -4.73 18.07
C LYS A 46 -6.03 -3.88 19.09
N LEU A 47 -5.72 -2.63 18.73
CA LEU A 47 -5.12 -1.64 19.63
C LEU A 47 -6.14 -0.96 20.57
N GLY A 48 -7.43 -1.33 20.50
CA GLY A 48 -8.49 -0.76 21.33
C GLY A 48 -9.10 0.53 20.78
N ILE A 49 -8.84 0.88 19.52
CA ILE A 49 -9.46 2.03 18.86
C ILE A 49 -10.81 1.59 18.28
N GLU A 50 -11.87 2.30 18.64
CA GLU A 50 -13.18 2.10 18.05
C GLU A 50 -13.23 2.72 16.65
N VAL A 51 -13.42 1.88 15.62
CA VAL A 51 -13.45 2.34 14.24
C VAL A 51 -14.80 2.09 13.60
N GLU A 52 -15.48 3.16 13.23
CA GLU A 52 -16.63 3.14 12.34
C GLU A 52 -16.18 3.45 10.91
N VAL A 53 -16.82 2.84 9.91
CA VAL A 53 -16.36 2.94 8.52
C VAL A 53 -17.47 3.44 7.62
N LEU A 54 -17.22 4.53 6.89
CA LEU A 54 -18.00 4.94 5.74
C LEU A 54 -17.24 4.61 4.47
N ALA A 55 -17.57 3.50 3.84
CA ALA A 55 -17.06 3.10 2.54
C ALA A 55 -18.08 3.37 1.43
N PHE A 56 -17.61 3.80 0.26
CA PHE A 56 -18.43 4.03 -0.92
C PHE A 56 -17.61 3.79 -2.21
N PRO A 57 -18.25 3.44 -3.34
CA PRO A 57 -17.55 3.18 -4.58
C PRO A 57 -16.83 4.44 -5.13
N PRO A 58 -15.74 4.28 -5.88
CA PRO A 58 -15.16 5.40 -6.62
C PRO A 58 -16.12 5.88 -7.72
N GLY A 59 -15.98 7.14 -8.12
CA GLY A 59 -16.83 7.74 -9.17
C GLY A 59 -17.45 9.05 -8.72
N ARG A 60 -17.55 10.01 -9.66
CA ARG A 60 -18.00 11.39 -9.36
C ARG A 60 -19.38 11.44 -8.70
N GLN A 61 -20.30 10.56 -9.11
CA GLN A 61 -21.67 10.48 -8.61
C GLN A 61 -21.77 10.11 -7.12
N HIS A 62 -20.71 9.53 -6.54
CA HIS A 62 -20.74 9.03 -5.16
C HIS A 62 -20.26 10.05 -4.12
N TYR A 63 -19.49 11.09 -4.51
CA TYR A 63 -18.93 12.05 -3.55
C TYR A 63 -19.98 12.95 -2.89
N GLY A 64 -20.99 13.42 -3.64
CA GLY A 64 -22.10 14.21 -3.08
C GLY A 64 -22.89 13.46 -2.01
N PRO A 65 -23.45 12.28 -2.33
CA PRO A 65 -24.12 11.41 -1.36
C PRO A 65 -23.23 11.03 -0.16
N ALA A 66 -21.95 10.72 -0.40
CA ALA A 66 -21.00 10.41 0.68
C ALA A 66 -20.80 11.61 1.63
N THR A 67 -20.72 12.85 1.10
CA THR A 67 -20.61 14.05 1.91
C THR A 67 -21.84 14.26 2.81
N LEU A 68 -23.04 14.05 2.28
CA LEU A 68 -24.27 14.14 3.06
C LEU A 68 -24.35 13.08 4.14
N ARG A 69 -23.95 11.85 3.81
CA ARG A 69 -23.90 10.74 4.77
C ARG A 69 -22.84 10.97 5.86
N LEU A 70 -21.67 11.49 5.51
CA LEU A 70 -20.65 11.92 6.48
C LEU A 70 -21.20 12.97 7.44
N ARG A 71 -21.86 14.00 6.89
CA ARG A 71 -22.46 15.07 7.72
C ARG A 71 -23.51 14.54 8.69
N ARG A 72 -24.31 13.57 8.27
CA ARG A 72 -25.28 12.90 9.13
C ARG A 72 -24.59 12.14 10.25
N LEU A 73 -23.60 11.28 9.92
CA LEU A 73 -22.84 10.51 10.91
C LEU A 73 -22.14 11.41 11.94
N LEU A 74 -21.56 12.54 11.50
CA LEU A 74 -20.91 13.49 12.40
C LEU A 74 -21.88 14.22 13.34
N ARG A 75 -23.15 14.36 12.96
CA ARG A 75 -24.18 14.93 13.83
C ARG A 75 -24.76 13.94 14.82
N GLU A 76 -24.90 12.69 14.41
CA GLU A 76 -25.50 11.61 15.18
C GLU A 76 -24.48 10.88 16.07
N GLY A 77 -23.24 10.76 15.58
CA GLY A 77 -22.15 10.07 16.25
C GLY A 77 -21.19 11.01 16.97
N ARG A 78 -20.58 10.50 18.06
CA ARG A 78 -19.46 11.18 18.72
C ARG A 78 -18.17 10.53 18.26
N PHE A 79 -17.43 11.20 17.39
CA PHE A 79 -16.11 10.77 16.92
C PHE A 79 -15.07 11.76 17.41
N ASP A 80 -13.95 11.24 17.91
CA ASP A 80 -12.83 12.07 18.34
C ASP A 80 -12.05 12.62 17.15
N LEU A 81 -12.01 11.88 16.02
CA LEU A 81 -11.46 12.35 14.76
C LEU A 81 -12.06 11.62 13.55
N VAL A 82 -11.85 12.19 12.37
CA VAL A 82 -12.14 11.56 11.07
C VAL A 82 -10.82 11.28 10.35
N HIS A 83 -10.67 10.05 9.85
CA HIS A 83 -9.55 9.68 8.98
C HIS A 83 -10.07 9.37 7.57
N ALA A 84 -9.77 10.23 6.62
CA ALA A 84 -10.15 10.06 5.23
C ALA A 84 -9.00 9.46 4.42
N HIS A 85 -9.27 8.41 3.66
CA HIS A 85 -8.34 7.84 2.69
C HIS A 85 -8.67 8.36 1.30
N TYR A 86 -7.72 9.02 0.64
CA TYR A 86 -7.81 9.66 -0.66
C TYR A 86 -8.24 11.13 -0.62
N GLY A 87 -7.58 11.99 -1.41
CA GLY A 87 -7.79 13.44 -1.36
C GLY A 87 -9.22 13.92 -1.61
N LEU A 88 -9.97 13.28 -2.53
CA LEU A 88 -11.38 13.67 -2.76
C LEU A 88 -12.29 13.22 -1.62
N VAL A 89 -12.00 12.11 -0.96
CA VAL A 89 -12.70 11.68 0.26
C VAL A 89 -12.43 12.66 1.41
N GLY A 90 -11.19 13.12 1.52
CA GLY A 90 -10.82 14.19 2.46
C GLY A 90 -11.61 15.49 2.23
N TRP A 91 -11.87 15.86 0.98
CA TRP A 91 -12.78 16.98 0.67
C TRP A 91 -14.22 16.72 1.13
N CYS A 92 -14.74 15.50 0.92
CA CYS A 92 -16.07 15.14 1.44
C CYS A 92 -16.13 15.30 2.97
N ALA A 93 -15.11 14.80 3.68
CA ALA A 93 -15.03 14.93 5.14
C ALA A 93 -14.94 16.39 5.58
N ARG A 94 -14.09 17.20 4.93
CA ARG A 94 -13.93 18.63 5.22
C ARG A 94 -15.23 19.41 5.00
N LEU A 95 -15.93 19.16 3.89
CA LEU A 95 -17.23 19.78 3.56
C LEU A 95 -18.36 19.29 4.47
N ALA A 96 -18.24 18.09 5.02
CA ALA A 96 -19.18 17.57 6.01
C ALA A 96 -18.99 18.19 7.40
N GLY A 97 -17.88 18.91 7.65
CA GLY A 97 -17.56 19.56 8.92
C GLY A 97 -16.68 18.71 9.84
N ALA A 98 -15.94 17.72 9.30
CA ALA A 98 -15.01 16.92 10.08
C ALA A 98 -13.89 17.78 10.69
N SER A 99 -13.69 17.64 11.99
CA SER A 99 -12.59 18.25 12.78
C SER A 99 -12.48 17.52 14.12
N PRO A 100 -11.31 17.00 14.50
CA PRO A 100 -10.08 16.92 13.71
C PRO A 100 -10.20 16.03 12.47
N LEU A 101 -9.45 16.35 11.41
CA LEU A 101 -9.42 15.63 10.14
C LEU A 101 -8.00 15.19 9.76
N VAL A 102 -7.79 13.89 9.69
CA VAL A 102 -6.58 13.25 9.13
C VAL A 102 -6.88 12.83 7.70
N VAL A 103 -5.97 13.10 6.76
CA VAL A 103 -6.11 12.64 5.38
C VAL A 103 -4.89 11.87 4.94
N SER A 104 -5.08 10.59 4.59
CA SER A 104 -4.04 9.75 3.97
C SER A 104 -4.09 9.84 2.45
N PHE A 105 -2.97 10.24 1.86
CA PHE A 105 -2.75 10.32 0.41
C PHE A 105 -2.01 9.07 -0.07
N HIS A 106 -2.48 8.50 -1.20
CA HIS A 106 -2.06 7.17 -1.66
C HIS A 106 -1.30 7.15 -3.00
N GLY A 107 -1.11 8.30 -3.65
CA GLY A 107 -0.32 8.44 -4.87
C GLY A 107 -1.13 8.98 -6.05
N THR A 108 -2.11 8.26 -6.57
CA THR A 108 -2.94 8.72 -7.69
C THR A 108 -3.65 10.04 -7.39
N ASP A 109 -4.07 10.25 -6.15
CA ASP A 109 -4.68 11.48 -5.65
C ASP A 109 -3.69 12.66 -5.52
N VAL A 110 -2.39 12.42 -5.59
CA VAL A 110 -1.34 13.44 -5.63
C VAL A 110 -0.85 13.66 -7.06
N ARG A 111 -0.66 12.57 -7.81
CA ARG A 111 -0.06 12.58 -9.16
C ARG A 111 -1.06 12.90 -10.28
N HIS A 112 -2.35 12.68 -10.08
CA HIS A 112 -3.36 13.04 -11.08
C HIS A 112 -3.46 14.56 -11.27
N ARG A 113 -3.52 15.03 -12.52
CA ARG A 113 -3.44 16.45 -12.89
C ARG A 113 -4.45 17.34 -12.12
N ILE A 114 -5.72 16.95 -12.09
CA ILE A 114 -6.80 17.73 -11.45
C ILE A 114 -6.88 17.40 -9.98
N VAL A 115 -6.97 16.11 -9.63
CA VAL A 115 -7.12 15.67 -8.24
C VAL A 115 -5.92 16.09 -7.40
N GLY A 116 -4.70 16.03 -7.94
CA GLY A 116 -3.50 16.48 -7.24
C GLY A 116 -3.53 17.97 -6.87
N ARG A 117 -4.10 18.84 -7.73
CA ARG A 117 -4.29 20.26 -7.37
C ARG A 117 -5.26 20.42 -6.20
N LEU A 118 -6.35 19.65 -6.21
CA LEU A 118 -7.34 19.64 -5.12
C LEU A 118 -6.73 19.07 -3.83
N SER A 119 -5.97 18.00 -3.92
CA SER A 119 -5.29 17.37 -2.79
C SER A 119 -4.30 18.33 -2.11
N ARG A 120 -3.48 19.05 -2.88
CA ARG A 120 -2.54 20.05 -2.33
C ARG A 120 -3.27 21.23 -1.66
N ARG A 121 -4.44 21.64 -2.18
CA ARG A 121 -5.28 22.66 -1.51
C ARG A 121 -5.89 22.13 -0.22
N LEU A 122 -6.32 20.87 -0.21
CA LEU A 122 -6.86 20.21 0.98
C LEU A 122 -5.79 20.06 2.07
N ALA A 123 -4.59 19.66 1.69
CA ALA A 123 -3.46 19.44 2.60
C ALA A 123 -3.19 20.65 3.54
N ARG A 124 -3.49 21.87 3.08
CA ARG A 124 -3.36 23.09 3.90
C ARG A 124 -4.57 23.38 4.80
N ARG A 125 -5.56 22.50 4.87
CA ARG A 125 -6.86 22.71 5.53
C ARG A 125 -7.28 21.52 6.40
N VAL A 126 -6.36 20.64 6.69
CA VAL A 126 -6.57 19.45 7.52
C VAL A 126 -5.63 19.48 8.72
N ASP A 127 -5.98 18.77 9.77
CA ASP A 127 -5.21 18.77 11.02
C ASP A 127 -3.96 17.90 10.90
N LEU A 128 -4.00 16.83 10.05
CA LEU A 128 -2.83 16.03 9.73
C LEU A 128 -2.85 15.56 8.26
N VAL A 129 -1.76 15.81 7.55
CA VAL A 129 -1.47 15.21 6.24
C VAL A 129 -0.66 13.94 6.45
N ALA A 130 -1.25 12.81 6.09
CA ALA A 130 -0.57 11.53 6.06
C ALA A 130 -0.23 11.15 4.61
N ALA A 131 0.99 10.72 4.35
CA ALA A 131 1.41 10.19 3.07
C ALA A 131 1.92 8.76 3.23
N VAL A 132 1.58 7.86 2.31
CA VAL A 132 2.02 6.46 2.39
C VAL A 132 3.52 6.29 2.10
N SER A 133 4.15 7.27 1.47
CA SER A 133 5.60 7.31 1.25
C SER A 133 6.12 8.75 1.21
N ARG A 134 7.41 8.93 1.50
CA ARG A 134 8.08 10.24 1.41
C ARG A 134 8.03 10.82 -0.01
N ALA A 135 8.11 9.97 -1.03
CA ALA A 135 8.06 10.36 -2.44
C ALA A 135 6.82 11.19 -2.81
N LEU A 136 5.72 11.08 -2.04
CA LEU A 136 4.52 11.90 -2.29
C LEU A 136 4.68 13.39 -1.94
N PHE A 137 5.69 13.76 -1.19
CA PHE A 137 6.05 15.16 -0.92
C PHE A 137 7.01 15.73 -1.98
N GLU A 138 7.62 14.89 -2.79
CA GLU A 138 8.59 15.27 -3.81
C GLU A 138 7.91 15.54 -5.15
N ALA A 139 8.51 16.39 -5.97
CA ALA A 139 8.07 16.57 -7.34
C ALA A 139 8.52 15.38 -8.19
N GLU A 140 7.65 14.93 -9.09
CA GLU A 140 7.93 13.80 -9.98
C GLU A 140 7.32 14.05 -11.36
N ASN A 141 8.10 13.87 -12.42
CA ASN A 141 7.66 14.06 -13.81
C ASN A 141 6.99 15.43 -14.05
N GLY A 142 7.57 16.50 -13.48
CA GLY A 142 7.06 17.87 -13.60
C GLY A 142 5.78 18.15 -12.78
N ARG A 143 5.30 17.19 -11.98
CA ARG A 143 4.14 17.34 -11.10
C ARG A 143 4.59 17.58 -9.67
N PRO A 144 4.12 18.64 -9.00
CA PRO A 144 4.51 18.90 -7.62
C PRO A 144 3.91 17.85 -6.67
N GLY A 145 4.68 17.50 -5.63
CA GLY A 145 4.22 16.69 -4.51
C GLY A 145 3.23 17.41 -3.59
N LEU A 146 2.96 16.81 -2.45
CA LEU A 146 2.23 17.45 -1.35
C LEU A 146 3.05 18.61 -0.78
N PRO A 147 2.41 19.69 -0.31
CA PRO A 147 3.15 20.78 0.31
C PRO A 147 3.81 20.30 1.62
N PRO A 148 5.03 20.75 1.91
CA PRO A 148 5.61 20.54 3.23
C PRO A 148 4.83 21.39 4.25
N ILE A 149 4.13 20.72 5.16
CA ILE A 149 3.42 21.34 6.26
C ILE A 149 3.88 20.74 7.59
N PRO A 150 3.89 21.52 8.70
CA PRO A 150 4.36 21.01 9.99
C PRO A 150 3.63 19.76 10.45
N ALA A 151 2.30 19.73 10.31
CA ALA A 151 1.46 18.60 10.67
C ALA A 151 1.42 17.57 9.54
N SER A 152 2.51 16.84 9.33
CA SER A 152 2.60 15.77 8.34
C SER A 152 3.24 14.51 8.90
N ALA A 153 2.79 13.34 8.43
CA ALA A 153 3.32 12.05 8.83
C ALA A 153 3.49 11.12 7.61
N ILE A 154 4.50 10.24 7.69
CA ILE A 154 4.60 9.11 6.76
C ILE A 154 3.91 7.91 7.43
N LEU A 155 2.78 7.50 6.89
CA LEU A 155 2.00 6.35 7.33
C LEU A 155 2.00 5.28 6.23
N PRO A 156 3.05 4.46 6.14
CA PRO A 156 3.17 3.41 5.13
C PRO A 156 2.03 2.41 5.22
N CYS A 157 1.54 1.95 4.08
CA CYS A 157 0.69 0.77 4.04
C CYS A 157 1.45 -0.47 4.50
N GLY A 158 0.75 -1.47 5.02
CA GLY A 158 1.38 -2.72 5.45
C GLY A 158 0.51 -3.92 5.10
N PRO A 159 1.10 -5.00 4.54
CA PRO A 159 0.38 -6.24 4.31
C PRO A 159 0.13 -7.00 5.62
N ASP A 160 -0.91 -7.80 5.61
CA ASP A 160 -1.15 -8.79 6.65
C ASP A 160 -0.19 -9.99 6.47
N LEU A 161 0.79 -10.13 7.36
CA LEU A 161 1.76 -11.22 7.33
C LEU A 161 1.19 -12.57 7.75
N THR A 162 -0.05 -12.65 8.22
CA THR A 162 -0.71 -13.95 8.42
C THR A 162 -1.14 -14.56 7.10
N ARG A 163 -1.41 -13.73 6.10
CA ARG A 163 -1.73 -14.14 4.72
C ARG A 163 -0.47 -14.36 3.89
N PHE A 164 0.48 -13.42 3.93
CA PHE A 164 1.72 -13.48 3.16
C PHE A 164 2.83 -14.15 3.99
N GLN A 165 3.06 -15.41 3.70
CA GLN A 165 4.10 -16.23 4.34
C GLN A 165 4.81 -17.09 3.30
N PRO A 166 6.08 -17.47 3.54
CA PRO A 166 6.78 -18.42 2.70
C PRO A 166 6.03 -19.76 2.61
N ARG A 167 5.87 -20.25 1.40
CA ARG A 167 5.31 -21.57 1.09
C ARG A 167 6.22 -22.29 0.09
N PRO A 168 6.25 -23.62 0.08
CA PRO A 168 6.98 -24.37 -0.95
C PRO A 168 6.48 -24.00 -2.35
N ARG A 169 7.41 -23.65 -3.24
CA ARG A 169 7.11 -23.22 -4.61
C ARG A 169 6.37 -24.31 -5.37
N ALA A 170 6.84 -25.56 -5.29
CA ALA A 170 6.22 -26.70 -5.94
C ALA A 170 4.77 -26.92 -5.49
N GLU A 171 4.45 -26.73 -4.20
CA GLU A 171 3.07 -26.82 -3.70
C GLU A 171 2.20 -25.70 -4.29
N SER A 172 2.70 -24.46 -4.31
CA SER A 172 1.99 -23.33 -4.86
C SER A 172 1.69 -23.51 -6.35
N ARG A 173 2.68 -23.98 -7.12
CA ARG A 173 2.53 -24.31 -8.54
C ARG A 173 1.50 -25.39 -8.78
N ARG A 174 1.57 -26.49 -8.02
CA ARG A 174 0.60 -27.60 -8.13
C ARG A 174 -0.84 -27.10 -7.92
N ARG A 175 -1.06 -26.24 -6.89
CA ARG A 175 -2.41 -25.68 -6.60
C ARG A 175 -2.91 -24.74 -7.69
N LEU A 176 -2.01 -24.13 -8.45
CA LEU A 176 -2.34 -23.27 -9.60
C LEU A 176 -2.31 -24.02 -10.94
N SER A 177 -2.09 -25.34 -10.93
CA SER A 177 -1.93 -26.15 -12.16
C SER A 177 -0.78 -25.68 -13.07
N LEU A 178 0.26 -25.09 -12.48
CA LEU A 178 1.48 -24.67 -13.16
C LEU A 178 2.49 -25.82 -13.20
N ALA A 179 3.33 -25.85 -14.25
CA ALA A 179 4.41 -26.84 -14.37
C ALA A 179 5.40 -26.70 -13.20
N PRO A 180 5.79 -27.79 -12.51
CA PRO A 180 6.68 -27.74 -11.35
C PRO A 180 8.03 -27.06 -11.66
N GLU A 181 8.62 -27.36 -12.80
CA GLU A 181 9.94 -26.86 -13.24
C GLU A 181 9.82 -25.62 -14.17
N GLY A 182 8.63 -25.00 -14.25
CA GLY A 182 8.40 -23.84 -15.08
C GLY A 182 9.21 -22.61 -14.60
N ARG A 183 9.54 -21.73 -15.52
CA ARG A 183 10.22 -20.44 -15.28
C ARG A 183 9.16 -19.35 -15.25
N TYR A 184 8.84 -18.84 -14.05
CA TYR A 184 7.72 -17.91 -13.86
C TYR A 184 8.17 -16.58 -13.26
N LEU A 185 7.88 -15.49 -13.97
CA LEU A 185 7.90 -14.14 -13.42
C LEU A 185 6.47 -13.72 -13.09
N PHE A 186 6.26 -13.09 -11.95
CA PHE A 186 4.92 -12.64 -11.55
C PHE A 186 4.84 -11.11 -11.56
N PHE A 187 3.96 -10.58 -12.40
CA PHE A 187 3.58 -9.17 -12.47
C PHE A 187 2.28 -8.96 -11.65
N PRO A 188 2.32 -8.43 -10.43
CA PRO A 188 1.22 -8.45 -9.47
C PRO A 188 0.15 -7.36 -9.71
N ALA A 189 0.08 -6.80 -10.91
CA ALA A 189 -0.85 -5.72 -11.25
C ALA A 189 -1.75 -6.10 -12.43
N ASN A 190 -2.83 -5.32 -12.65
CA ASN A 190 -3.62 -5.42 -13.87
C ASN A 190 -2.79 -4.90 -15.06
N PRO A 191 -2.61 -5.70 -16.14
CA PRO A 191 -1.88 -5.29 -17.35
C PRO A 191 -2.42 -4.05 -18.05
N GLU A 192 -3.72 -3.74 -17.89
CA GLU A 192 -4.37 -2.59 -18.51
C GLU A 192 -3.99 -1.24 -17.85
N ARG A 193 -3.32 -1.29 -16.71
CA ARG A 193 -2.87 -0.08 -16.02
C ARG A 193 -1.54 0.38 -16.61
N GLU A 194 -1.58 1.41 -17.45
CA GLU A 194 -0.42 1.93 -18.21
C GLU A 194 0.78 2.26 -17.32
N GLU A 195 0.53 2.87 -16.15
CA GLU A 195 1.60 3.25 -15.21
C GLU A 195 2.33 2.07 -14.60
N LYS A 196 1.76 0.85 -14.69
CA LYS A 196 2.39 -0.38 -14.20
C LYS A 196 3.38 -0.97 -15.19
N ARG A 197 3.33 -0.51 -16.46
CA ARG A 197 4.28 -0.87 -17.50
C ARG A 197 4.41 -2.38 -17.70
N HIS A 198 3.26 -3.04 -17.96
CA HIS A 198 3.23 -4.46 -18.32
C HIS A 198 4.11 -4.78 -19.53
N ASP A 199 4.26 -3.83 -20.47
CA ASP A 199 5.13 -3.93 -21.64
C ASP A 199 6.57 -4.27 -21.25
N ARG A 200 7.11 -3.68 -20.18
CA ARG A 200 8.46 -3.94 -19.65
C ARG A 200 8.55 -5.35 -19.05
N ALA A 201 7.57 -5.76 -18.23
CA ALA A 201 7.54 -7.10 -17.65
C ALA A 201 7.46 -8.18 -18.73
N ALA A 202 6.66 -7.97 -19.77
CA ALA A 202 6.57 -8.87 -20.93
C ALA A 202 7.88 -8.91 -21.75
N ALA A 203 8.58 -7.78 -21.89
CA ALA A 203 9.89 -7.74 -22.54
C ALA A 203 10.94 -8.55 -21.77
N LEU A 204 10.97 -8.41 -20.44
CA LEU A 204 11.86 -9.19 -19.56
C LEU A 204 11.54 -10.69 -19.66
N ALA A 205 10.27 -11.07 -19.54
CA ALA A 205 9.86 -12.48 -19.62
C ALA A 205 10.29 -13.12 -20.95
N ARG A 206 10.09 -12.42 -22.07
CA ARG A 206 10.56 -12.89 -23.40
C ARG A 206 12.09 -13.02 -23.44
N ALA A 207 12.82 -12.04 -22.94
CA ALA A 207 14.29 -12.08 -22.94
C ALA A 207 14.84 -13.25 -22.12
N CYS A 208 14.17 -13.62 -21.03
CA CYS A 208 14.55 -14.75 -20.18
C CYS A 208 13.95 -16.10 -20.62
N GLY A 209 13.10 -16.18 -21.64
CA GLY A 209 12.34 -17.40 -21.95
C GLY A 209 11.47 -17.87 -20.78
N ALA A 210 10.89 -16.95 -20.03
CA ALA A 210 10.04 -17.22 -18.89
C ALA A 210 8.57 -16.90 -19.20
N GLU A 211 7.65 -17.58 -18.50
CA GLU A 211 6.23 -17.26 -18.55
C GLU A 211 5.92 -16.10 -17.61
N LEU A 212 5.12 -15.13 -18.08
CA LEU A 212 4.69 -13.99 -17.28
C LEU A 212 3.30 -14.24 -16.70
N LEU A 213 3.23 -14.48 -15.40
CA LEU A 213 1.99 -14.53 -14.65
C LEU A 213 1.53 -13.11 -14.32
N THR A 214 0.21 -12.83 -14.41
CA THR A 214 -0.33 -11.48 -14.16
C THR A 214 -1.34 -11.47 -13.02
N GLY A 215 -1.31 -10.41 -12.19
CA GLY A 215 -2.08 -10.30 -10.95
C GLY A 215 -3.46 -9.63 -11.09
N GLY A 216 -3.83 -9.14 -12.28
CA GLY A 216 -5.13 -8.50 -12.50
C GLY A 216 -6.30 -9.47 -12.23
N GLY A 217 -7.19 -9.08 -11.31
CA GLY A 217 -8.37 -9.90 -10.99
C GLY A 217 -8.15 -11.03 -9.98
N ILE A 218 -6.94 -11.27 -9.50
CA ILE A 218 -6.68 -12.30 -8.48
C ILE A 218 -7.31 -11.87 -7.14
N PRO A 219 -8.14 -12.73 -6.51
CA PRO A 219 -8.67 -12.45 -5.17
C PRO A 219 -7.55 -12.30 -4.13
N PRO A 220 -7.73 -11.43 -3.12
CA PRO A 220 -6.69 -11.14 -2.11
C PRO A 220 -6.19 -12.36 -1.33
N ASP A 221 -7.05 -13.33 -1.08
CA ASP A 221 -6.73 -14.58 -0.38
C ASP A 221 -5.90 -15.55 -1.23
N GLN A 222 -5.99 -15.43 -2.56
CA GLN A 222 -5.21 -16.23 -3.49
C GLN A 222 -3.86 -15.59 -3.86
N MET A 223 -3.73 -14.28 -3.72
CA MET A 223 -2.51 -13.54 -4.08
C MET A 223 -1.22 -14.16 -3.48
N PRO A 224 -1.18 -14.57 -2.20
CA PRO A 224 0.02 -15.21 -1.64
C PRO A 224 0.44 -16.50 -2.36
N LEU A 225 -0.53 -17.23 -2.93
CA LEU A 225 -0.25 -18.45 -3.68
C LEU A 225 0.50 -18.15 -4.99
N TRP A 226 0.04 -17.13 -5.72
CA TRP A 226 0.68 -16.67 -6.96
C TRP A 226 2.08 -16.11 -6.71
N VAL A 227 2.23 -15.32 -5.65
CA VAL A 227 3.56 -14.82 -5.21
C VAL A 227 4.51 -15.97 -4.96
N ASN A 228 4.09 -16.99 -4.18
CA ASN A 228 4.94 -18.12 -3.83
C ASN A 228 5.26 -19.05 -5.01
N ALA A 229 4.40 -19.11 -6.04
CA ALA A 229 4.61 -19.92 -7.24
C ALA A 229 5.71 -19.35 -8.16
N ALA A 230 5.92 -18.05 -8.13
CA ALA A 230 6.88 -17.37 -9.00
C ALA A 230 8.34 -17.59 -8.57
N ASN A 231 9.25 -17.48 -9.52
CA ASN A 231 10.69 -17.39 -9.29
C ASN A 231 11.06 -16.00 -8.77
N ALA A 232 10.42 -14.95 -9.34
CA ALA A 232 10.55 -13.58 -8.88
C ALA A 232 9.27 -12.79 -9.14
N VAL A 233 9.00 -11.80 -8.29
CA VAL A 233 7.99 -10.76 -8.52
C VAL A 233 8.63 -9.59 -9.25
N VAL A 234 7.97 -9.09 -10.30
CA VAL A 234 8.45 -7.98 -11.12
C VAL A 234 7.55 -6.75 -11.01
N VAL A 235 8.11 -5.63 -10.59
CA VAL A 235 7.43 -4.34 -10.42
C VAL A 235 8.08 -3.33 -11.35
N THR A 236 7.52 -3.20 -12.55
CA THR A 236 8.09 -2.41 -13.66
C THR A 236 7.53 -0.99 -13.78
N SER A 237 6.80 -0.54 -12.75
CA SER A 237 6.00 0.69 -12.72
C SER A 237 6.82 1.95 -13.00
N ASP A 238 6.19 2.94 -13.63
CA ASP A 238 6.75 4.30 -13.73
C ASP A 238 6.63 5.07 -12.42
N HIS A 239 5.60 4.76 -11.62
CA HIS A 239 5.41 5.31 -10.28
C HIS A 239 4.53 4.41 -9.42
N GLU A 240 4.73 4.50 -8.11
CA GLU A 240 3.92 3.86 -7.08
C GLU A 240 3.58 4.85 -5.97
N GLY A 241 2.40 4.71 -5.39
CA GLY A 241 2.10 5.42 -4.14
C GLY A 241 2.91 4.84 -2.98
N PHE A 242 2.85 3.53 -2.81
CA PHE A 242 3.63 2.79 -1.81
C PHE A 242 4.40 1.62 -2.44
N GLY A 243 3.75 0.71 -3.17
CA GLY A 243 4.38 -0.48 -3.74
C GLY A 243 4.26 -1.71 -2.83
N LEU A 244 3.04 -2.02 -2.37
CA LEU A 244 2.75 -3.17 -1.50
C LEU A 244 3.31 -4.48 -2.02
N ALA A 245 3.28 -4.69 -3.33
CA ALA A 245 3.74 -5.92 -3.97
C ALA A 245 5.20 -6.28 -3.61
N CYS A 246 6.08 -5.28 -3.43
CA CYS A 246 7.44 -5.53 -2.97
C CYS A 246 7.46 -6.13 -1.56
N ILE A 247 6.63 -5.61 -0.65
CA ILE A 247 6.59 -6.07 0.74
C ILE A 247 5.89 -7.43 0.84
N GLU A 248 4.84 -7.64 0.06
CA GLU A 248 4.11 -8.92 -0.03
C GLU A 248 5.03 -10.04 -0.53
N ALA A 249 5.85 -9.77 -1.54
CA ALA A 249 6.85 -10.71 -2.03
C ALA A 249 7.94 -10.99 -1.00
N LEU A 250 8.50 -9.97 -0.35
CA LEU A 250 9.48 -10.11 0.72
C LEU A 250 8.91 -10.88 1.92
N ALA A 251 7.63 -10.71 2.23
CA ALA A 251 6.96 -11.48 3.28
C ALA A 251 6.87 -12.98 2.96
N CYS A 252 6.87 -13.33 1.67
CA CYS A 252 6.92 -14.70 1.17
C CYS A 252 8.36 -15.19 0.90
N ASP A 253 9.39 -14.40 1.22
CA ASP A 253 10.78 -14.64 0.87
C ASP A 253 11.01 -14.86 -0.63
N VAL A 254 10.18 -14.23 -1.48
CA VAL A 254 10.27 -14.30 -2.93
C VAL A 254 11.12 -13.14 -3.44
N PRO A 255 12.10 -13.39 -4.34
CA PRO A 255 12.90 -12.35 -4.97
C PRO A 255 12.05 -11.28 -5.66
N VAL A 256 12.52 -10.02 -5.64
CA VAL A 256 11.82 -8.88 -6.25
C VAL A 256 12.75 -8.13 -7.19
N LEU A 257 12.31 -7.92 -8.41
CA LEU A 257 12.95 -7.00 -9.36
C LEU A 257 12.01 -5.78 -9.51
N SER A 258 12.46 -4.60 -9.12
CA SER A 258 11.63 -3.39 -9.12
C SER A 258 12.34 -2.20 -9.74
N THR A 259 11.59 -1.36 -10.44
CA THR A 259 12.00 0.01 -10.70
C THR A 259 12.08 0.79 -9.36
N PRO A 260 12.87 1.88 -9.28
CA PRO A 260 13.06 2.62 -8.02
C PRO A 260 11.84 3.49 -7.66
N VAL A 261 10.69 2.86 -7.43
CA VAL A 261 9.40 3.51 -7.17
C VAL A 261 8.85 3.19 -5.77
N GLY A 262 8.11 4.12 -5.20
CA GLY A 262 7.45 3.94 -3.89
C GLY A 262 8.41 3.54 -2.79
N ILE A 263 8.15 2.39 -2.14
CA ILE A 263 8.97 1.86 -1.05
C ILE A 263 10.14 0.98 -1.54
N ALA A 264 10.19 0.63 -2.84
CA ALA A 264 11.15 -0.33 -3.37
C ALA A 264 12.62 0.03 -3.04
N PRO A 265 13.10 1.28 -3.17
CA PRO A 265 14.47 1.64 -2.82
C PRO A 265 14.83 1.31 -1.36
N PHE A 266 13.89 1.51 -0.44
CA PHE A 266 14.09 1.17 0.97
C PHE A 266 13.89 -0.33 1.23
N ALA A 267 12.86 -0.91 0.66
CA ALA A 267 12.46 -2.29 0.92
C ALA A 267 13.49 -3.29 0.42
N LEU A 268 14.09 -3.03 -0.74
CA LEU A 268 15.01 -3.96 -1.40
C LEU A 268 16.49 -3.69 -1.08
N ALA A 269 16.81 -2.58 -0.42
CA ALA A 269 18.20 -2.26 -0.06
C ALA A 269 18.85 -3.35 0.79
N GLY A 270 19.94 -3.94 0.30
CA GLY A 270 20.70 -4.98 1.00
C GLY A 270 20.03 -6.35 1.04
N ILE A 271 18.94 -6.58 0.30
CA ILE A 271 18.32 -7.90 0.14
C ILE A 271 19.03 -8.64 -1.00
N GLY A 272 19.77 -9.71 -0.68
CA GLY A 272 20.40 -10.55 -1.69
C GLY A 272 19.36 -11.21 -2.60
N GLY A 273 19.62 -11.21 -3.92
CA GLY A 273 18.65 -11.73 -4.90
C GLY A 273 17.52 -10.76 -5.29
N ALA A 274 17.52 -9.50 -4.78
CA ALA A 274 16.62 -8.45 -5.21
C ALA A 274 17.33 -7.41 -6.08
N LEU A 275 16.59 -6.81 -7.01
CA LEU A 275 17.06 -5.69 -7.84
C LEU A 275 16.16 -4.47 -7.64
N CYS A 276 16.76 -3.29 -7.42
CA CYS A 276 16.08 -2.01 -7.51
C CYS A 276 16.87 -1.08 -8.43
N ALA A 277 16.45 -1.00 -9.70
CA ALA A 277 17.16 -0.23 -10.74
C ALA A 277 16.18 0.28 -11.81
N PRO A 278 16.51 1.36 -12.54
CA PRO A 278 15.79 1.73 -13.76
C PRO A 278 15.64 0.53 -14.69
N PHE A 279 14.51 0.47 -15.39
CA PHE A 279 14.27 -0.67 -16.28
C PHE A 279 15.21 -0.60 -17.50
N GLU A 280 16.02 -1.63 -17.62
CA GLU A 280 16.89 -1.87 -18.77
C GLU A 280 16.96 -3.40 -18.96
N VAL A 281 16.58 -3.87 -20.14
CA VAL A 281 16.34 -5.30 -20.39
C VAL A 281 17.55 -6.16 -20.05
N SER A 282 18.75 -5.76 -20.44
CA SER A 282 19.98 -6.54 -20.21
C SER A 282 20.30 -6.66 -18.71
N THR A 283 20.26 -5.55 -18.00
CA THR A 283 20.47 -5.50 -16.54
C THR A 283 19.47 -6.37 -15.79
N TRP A 284 18.18 -6.28 -16.15
CA TRP A 284 17.13 -7.05 -15.48
C TRP A 284 17.19 -8.53 -15.87
N THR A 285 17.55 -8.87 -17.12
CA THR A 285 17.77 -10.26 -17.54
C THR A 285 18.91 -10.90 -16.75
N ALA A 286 20.05 -10.20 -16.61
CA ALA A 286 21.19 -10.69 -15.84
C ALA A 286 20.81 -10.96 -14.36
N ALA A 287 19.93 -10.15 -13.78
CA ALA A 287 19.43 -10.34 -12.42
C ALA A 287 18.39 -11.47 -12.31
N ALA A 288 17.55 -11.66 -13.35
CA ALA A 288 16.48 -12.65 -13.35
C ALA A 288 16.97 -14.09 -13.60
N GLU A 289 17.96 -14.28 -14.48
CA GLU A 289 18.43 -15.60 -14.90
C GLU A 289 18.84 -16.53 -13.75
N PRO A 290 19.64 -16.10 -12.74
CA PRO A 290 19.97 -16.94 -11.60
C PRO A 290 18.72 -17.36 -10.78
N LEU A 291 17.70 -16.47 -10.69
CA LEU A 291 16.48 -16.73 -9.95
C LEU A 291 15.56 -17.72 -10.67
N LEU A 292 15.56 -17.69 -12.00
CA LEU A 292 14.77 -18.58 -12.84
C LEU A 292 15.32 -20.00 -12.89
N SER A 293 16.63 -20.17 -12.61
CA SER A 293 17.35 -21.43 -12.69
C SER A 293 17.57 -22.10 -11.32
N SER A 294 16.98 -21.56 -10.27
CA SER A 294 17.19 -22.04 -8.90
C SER A 294 15.94 -21.96 -8.03
N GLU A 295 15.97 -22.67 -6.89
CA GLU A 295 14.98 -22.57 -5.81
C GLU A 295 15.27 -21.40 -4.86
N THR A 296 16.03 -20.40 -5.31
CA THR A 296 16.45 -19.25 -4.50
C THR A 296 15.27 -18.57 -3.84
N ARG A 297 15.41 -18.35 -2.53
CA ARG A 297 14.55 -17.47 -1.71
C ARG A 297 15.43 -16.37 -1.12
N VAL A 298 14.81 -15.27 -0.74
CA VAL A 298 15.49 -14.13 -0.12
C VAL A 298 15.21 -14.08 1.38
N GLU A 299 16.05 -13.41 2.16
CA GLU A 299 15.77 -13.13 3.57
C GLU A 299 14.93 -11.85 3.71
N GLY A 300 13.69 -11.87 3.19
CA GLY A 300 12.81 -10.70 3.11
C GLY A 300 11.95 -10.47 4.35
N LYS A 301 11.66 -11.52 5.11
CA LYS A 301 10.66 -11.52 6.19
C LYS A 301 10.91 -10.46 7.27
N ALA A 302 12.14 -10.26 7.71
CA ALA A 302 12.47 -9.26 8.72
C ALA A 302 12.18 -7.83 8.22
N ARG A 303 12.49 -7.55 6.95
CA ARG A 303 12.19 -6.29 6.30
C ARG A 303 10.67 -6.09 6.16
N ALA A 304 9.95 -7.10 5.69
CA ALA A 304 8.49 -7.07 5.58
C ALA A 304 7.83 -6.84 6.95
N ALA A 305 8.32 -7.48 8.02
CA ALA A 305 7.78 -7.32 9.38
C ALA A 305 7.88 -5.88 9.89
N SER A 306 8.91 -5.13 9.51
CA SER A 306 9.06 -3.72 9.88
C SER A 306 8.02 -2.78 9.23
N LEU A 307 7.37 -3.25 8.17
CA LEU A 307 6.36 -2.52 7.38
C LEU A 307 4.98 -3.22 7.40
N ALA A 308 4.79 -4.22 8.24
CA ALA A 308 3.54 -5.00 8.31
C ALA A 308 2.35 -4.20 8.87
N ALA A 309 1.15 -4.74 8.68
CA ALA A 309 -0.11 -4.12 9.11
C ALA A 309 -0.14 -3.72 10.60
N PRO A 310 0.36 -4.51 11.58
CA PRO A 310 0.44 -4.06 12.96
C PRO A 310 1.30 -2.79 13.14
N ARG A 311 2.44 -2.70 12.45
CA ARG A 311 3.31 -1.52 12.50
C ARG A 311 2.69 -0.29 11.83
N MET A 312 1.92 -0.50 10.77
CA MET A 312 1.10 0.54 10.16
C MET A 312 0.08 1.10 11.17
N ALA A 313 -0.65 0.23 11.88
CA ALA A 313 -1.63 0.63 12.86
C ALA A 313 -1.00 1.35 14.06
N GLU A 314 0.12 0.87 14.59
CA GLU A 314 0.87 1.53 15.67
C GLU A 314 1.26 2.97 15.28
N ARG A 315 1.82 3.17 14.07
CA ARG A 315 2.17 4.51 13.57
C ARG A 315 0.94 5.40 13.41
N THR A 316 -0.16 4.82 12.92
CA THR A 316 -1.43 5.54 12.77
C THR A 316 -1.99 5.95 14.12
N ALA A 317 -1.97 5.08 15.13
CA ALA A 317 -2.41 5.38 16.48
C ALA A 317 -1.58 6.51 17.14
N VAL A 318 -0.26 6.51 16.95
CA VAL A 318 0.61 7.61 17.39
C VAL A 318 0.23 8.93 16.70
N ALA A 319 -0.04 8.88 15.40
CA ALA A 319 -0.47 10.06 14.64
C ALA A 319 -1.83 10.60 15.14
N TYR A 320 -2.76 9.71 15.50
CA TYR A 320 -4.04 10.11 16.09
C TYR A 320 -3.85 10.76 17.46
N SER A 321 -3.00 10.19 18.31
CA SER A 321 -2.68 10.79 19.62
C SER A 321 -2.11 12.19 19.49
N ALA A 322 -1.21 12.40 18.55
CA ALA A 322 -0.62 13.72 18.30
C ALA A 322 -1.67 14.74 17.83
N VAL A 323 -2.65 14.33 17.01
CA VAL A 323 -3.76 15.21 16.55
C VAL A 323 -4.73 15.54 17.68
N LEU A 324 -4.95 14.59 18.60
CA LEU A 324 -5.87 14.76 19.74
C LEU A 324 -5.21 15.47 20.95
N GLY A 325 -3.96 15.92 20.83
CA GLY A 325 -3.25 16.62 21.89
C GLY A 325 -2.70 15.70 22.99
N GLY A 326 -2.56 14.40 22.71
CA GLY A 326 -1.84 13.45 23.56
C GLY A 326 -0.33 13.62 23.37
N GLU A 327 0.43 13.73 24.50
CA GLU A 327 1.89 13.71 24.53
C GLU A 327 2.48 12.34 24.13
#